data_7c5667f1d144617c859d922ea7ed13c1
#
_entry.id   7c5667f1d144617c859d922ea7ed13c1
#
_cell.length_a   1.000
_cell.length_b   1.000
_cell.length_c   1.000
_cell.angle_alpha   90.00
_cell.angle_beta   90.00
_cell.angle_gamma   90.00
#
_symmetry.space_group_name_H-M   'P 1'
#
loop_
_entity.id
_entity.type
_entity.pdbx_description
1 polymer ?
#
loop_
_entity_poly.entity_id
_entity_poly.type
_entity_poly.pdbx_seq_one_letter_code
_entity_poly.pdbx_strand_id
1 'polypeptide(L)'
;MKNDRLIFLWAELAEVVRINCSTLNLVCDEPGDLRIETMHGRSFVTVRIQKEHVGLYVLPLYYHPDILPLALQPHKSGKSTLKFKEGQKVLETGIEQLLHRCQALIGAY
;
A
#
# COMPACT_ATOMS: atom_id res chain seq x y z
N MET A 1 -14.57 1.30 -19.28
CA MET A 1 -13.62 2.38 -18.92
C MET A 1 -12.23 1.80 -18.76
N LYS A 2 -11.23 2.63 -18.96
CA LYS A 2 -9.83 2.17 -18.91
C LYS A 2 -9.44 1.54 -17.57
N ASN A 3 -10.10 1.94 -16.50
CA ASN A 3 -9.72 1.51 -15.14
C ASN A 3 -10.60 0.39 -14.58
N ASP A 4 -11.51 -0.17 -15.39
CA ASP A 4 -12.42 -1.20 -14.89
C ASP A 4 -11.68 -2.43 -14.35
N ARG A 5 -10.60 -2.83 -15.01
CA ARG A 5 -9.80 -3.97 -14.59
C ARG A 5 -8.93 -3.65 -13.38
N LEU A 6 -8.52 -2.39 -13.27
CA LEU A 6 -7.69 -1.96 -12.14
C LEU A 6 -8.48 -1.89 -10.84
N ILE A 7 -9.80 -1.72 -10.91
CA ILE A 7 -10.62 -1.66 -9.70
C ILE A 7 -10.57 -2.98 -8.92
N PHE A 8 -10.51 -4.11 -9.61
CA PHE A 8 -10.39 -5.40 -8.94
C PHE A 8 -9.04 -5.57 -8.26
N LEU A 9 -7.97 -5.15 -8.93
CA LEU A 9 -6.63 -5.16 -8.36
C LEU A 9 -6.55 -4.22 -7.17
N TRP A 10 -7.11 -3.02 -7.31
CA TRP A 10 -7.18 -2.06 -6.21
C TRP A 10 -7.94 -2.63 -5.02
N ALA A 11 -9.10 -3.25 -5.27
CA ALA A 11 -9.93 -3.82 -4.21
C ALA A 11 -9.18 -4.92 -3.44
N GLU A 12 -8.42 -5.74 -4.13
CA GLU A 12 -7.61 -6.79 -3.51
C GLU A 12 -6.53 -6.20 -2.61
N LEU A 13 -5.80 -5.20 -3.10
CA LEU A 13 -4.79 -4.49 -2.30
C LEU A 13 -5.42 -3.77 -1.13
N ALA A 14 -6.52 -3.06 -1.37
CA ALA A 14 -7.20 -2.29 -0.33
C ALA A 14 -7.70 -3.19 0.80
N GLU A 15 -8.21 -4.37 0.46
CA GLU A 15 -8.69 -5.32 1.47
C GLU A 15 -7.56 -5.80 2.38
N VAL A 16 -6.41 -6.16 1.79
CA VAL A 16 -5.24 -6.57 2.56
C VAL A 16 -4.79 -5.45 3.49
N VAL A 17 -4.77 -4.22 2.98
CA VAL A 17 -4.38 -3.06 3.78
C VAL A 17 -5.36 -2.81 4.91
N ARG A 18 -6.67 -2.85 4.65
CA ARG A 18 -7.69 -2.64 5.69
C ARG A 18 -7.56 -3.67 6.82
N ILE A 19 -7.40 -4.94 6.46
CA ILE A 19 -7.30 -6.02 7.44
C ILE A 19 -6.05 -5.83 8.31
N ASN A 20 -4.92 -5.52 7.69
CA ASN A 20 -3.64 -5.43 8.39
C ASN A 20 -3.43 -4.10 9.10
N CYS A 21 -4.26 -3.09 8.84
CA CYS A 21 -4.15 -1.77 9.44
C CYS A 21 -5.40 -1.38 10.21
N SER A 22 -6.17 -2.35 10.71
CA SER A 22 -7.47 -2.13 11.34
C SER A 22 -7.41 -1.28 12.61
N THR A 23 -6.25 -1.18 13.24
CA THR A 23 -6.07 -0.38 14.46
C THR A 23 -5.68 1.07 14.16
N LEU A 24 -5.49 1.42 12.89
CA LEU A 24 -5.07 2.76 12.48
C LEU A 24 -6.27 3.56 11.95
N ASN A 25 -6.04 4.86 11.69
CA ASN A 25 -7.11 5.75 11.26
C ASN A 25 -7.37 5.66 9.77
N LEU A 26 -8.58 5.27 9.42
CA LEU A 26 -9.05 5.24 8.04
C LEU A 26 -9.61 6.63 7.70
N VAL A 27 -8.87 7.41 6.91
CA VAL A 27 -9.27 8.78 6.59
C VAL A 27 -9.95 8.93 5.25
N CYS A 28 -9.81 7.97 4.36
CA CYS A 28 -10.51 7.94 3.08
C CYS A 28 -10.67 6.49 2.65
N ASP A 29 -11.89 6.10 2.29
CA ASP A 29 -12.18 4.75 1.80
C ASP A 29 -13.25 4.84 0.73
N GLU A 30 -12.80 5.20 -0.48
CA GLU A 30 -13.65 5.32 -1.65
C GLU A 30 -13.14 4.36 -2.73
N PRO A 31 -14.01 3.92 -3.66
CA PRO A 31 -13.53 3.08 -4.76
C PRO A 31 -12.36 3.75 -5.48
N GLY A 32 -11.24 3.05 -5.49
CA GLY A 32 -10.02 3.54 -6.13
C GLY A 32 -9.13 4.43 -5.27
N ASP A 33 -9.53 4.74 -4.03
CA ASP A 33 -8.73 5.60 -3.16
C ASP A 33 -8.91 5.22 -1.68
N LEU A 34 -7.92 4.53 -1.13
CA LEU A 34 -7.89 4.18 0.30
C LEU A 34 -6.70 4.89 0.95
N ARG A 35 -6.95 5.62 2.05
CA ARG A 35 -5.90 6.32 2.79
C ARG A 35 -5.98 6.03 4.27
N ILE A 36 -4.83 5.64 4.83
CA ILE A 36 -4.71 5.32 6.25
C ILE A 36 -3.59 6.15 6.87
N GLU A 37 -3.88 6.70 8.05
CA GLU A 37 -2.93 7.49 8.83
C GLU A 37 -2.66 6.83 10.18
N THR A 38 -1.52 7.19 10.78
CA THR A 38 -1.24 6.79 12.16
C THR A 38 -2.17 7.53 13.11
N MET A 39 -2.19 7.12 14.37
CA MET A 39 -2.99 7.77 15.40
C MET A 39 -2.58 9.22 15.64
N HIS A 40 -1.40 9.61 15.18
CA HIS A 40 -0.90 10.97 15.28
C HIS A 40 -1.12 11.79 14.01
N GLY A 41 -1.93 11.29 13.08
CA GLY A 41 -2.27 12.00 11.85
C GLY A 41 -1.20 11.98 10.78
N ARG A 42 -0.20 11.13 10.92
CA ARG A 42 0.87 11.00 9.93
C ARG A 42 0.46 9.97 8.87
N SER A 43 0.70 10.28 7.60
CA SER A 43 0.40 9.35 6.51
C SER A 43 1.10 8.01 6.74
N PHE A 44 0.36 6.90 6.55
CA PHE A 44 0.90 5.56 6.73
C PHE A 44 0.92 4.81 5.41
N VAL A 45 -0.24 4.54 4.84
CA VAL A 45 -0.34 3.85 3.56
C VAL A 45 -1.52 4.39 2.76
N THR A 46 -1.34 4.50 1.44
CA THR A 46 -2.37 4.92 0.51
C THR A 46 -2.41 3.97 -0.67
N VAL A 47 -3.60 3.54 -1.08
CA VAL A 47 -3.80 2.67 -2.25
C VAL A 47 -4.68 3.42 -3.23
N ARG A 48 -4.14 3.79 -4.39
CA ARG A 48 -4.88 4.59 -5.38
C ARG A 48 -4.75 4.02 -6.78
N ILE A 49 -5.85 4.07 -7.52
CA ILE A 49 -5.82 3.77 -8.95
C ILE A 49 -5.19 4.95 -9.68
N GLN A 50 -4.16 4.67 -10.47
CA GLN A 50 -3.53 5.62 -11.34
C GLN A 50 -3.93 5.33 -12.79
N LYS A 51 -3.30 5.96 -13.75
CA LYS A 51 -3.68 5.85 -15.16
C LYS A 51 -3.61 4.41 -15.69
N GLU A 52 -2.53 3.70 -15.37
CA GLU A 52 -2.28 2.36 -15.92
C GLU A 52 -1.85 1.36 -14.85
N HIS A 53 -1.95 1.72 -13.58
CA HIS A 53 -1.51 0.87 -12.49
C HIS A 53 -2.23 1.26 -11.21
N VAL A 54 -2.07 0.41 -10.19
CA VAL A 54 -2.47 0.75 -8.82
C VAL A 54 -1.21 1.11 -8.06
N GLY A 55 -1.20 2.30 -7.45
CA GLY A 55 -0.09 2.76 -6.63
C GLY A 55 -0.31 2.44 -5.16
N LEU A 56 0.71 1.90 -4.53
CA LEU A 56 0.76 1.69 -3.08
C LEU A 56 1.83 2.61 -2.53
N TYR A 57 1.41 3.61 -1.75
CA TYR A 57 2.31 4.60 -1.18
C TYR A 57 2.49 4.29 0.30
N VAL A 58 3.73 4.02 0.70
CA VAL A 58 4.07 3.57 2.06
C VAL A 58 5.11 4.51 2.63
N LEU A 59 4.66 5.49 3.43
CA LEU A 59 5.58 6.51 3.95
C LEU A 59 6.71 5.94 4.81
N PRO A 60 6.49 4.94 5.70
CA PRO A 60 7.59 4.34 6.45
C PRO A 60 8.73 3.82 5.57
N LEU A 61 8.43 3.37 4.35
CA LEU A 61 9.44 2.85 3.43
C LEU A 61 10.42 3.94 2.98
N TYR A 62 9.96 5.19 2.92
CA TYR A 62 10.83 6.32 2.59
C TYR A 62 11.99 6.46 3.58
N TYR A 63 11.69 6.28 4.86
CA TYR A 63 12.67 6.44 5.94
C TYR A 63 13.42 5.15 6.26
N HIS A 64 12.83 4.01 5.93
CA HIS A 64 13.37 2.69 6.24
C HIS A 64 13.30 1.78 5.02
N PRO A 65 14.10 2.04 3.97
CA PRO A 65 14.00 1.28 2.71
C PRO A 65 14.40 -0.20 2.85
N ASP A 66 15.11 -0.55 3.89
CA ASP A 66 15.59 -1.90 4.14
C ASP A 66 14.49 -2.88 4.59
N ILE A 67 13.31 -2.37 4.95
CA ILE A 67 12.20 -3.24 5.38
C ILE A 67 11.44 -3.88 4.22
N LEU A 68 11.70 -3.47 2.98
CA LEU A 68 10.96 -3.95 1.82
C LEU A 68 11.24 -5.43 1.56
N PRO A 69 10.20 -6.31 1.59
CA PRO A 69 10.40 -7.72 1.25
C PRO A 69 10.98 -7.89 -0.15
N LEU A 70 11.80 -8.92 -0.32
CA LEU A 70 12.48 -9.16 -1.59
C LEU A 70 11.50 -9.31 -2.76
N ALA A 71 10.37 -9.98 -2.54
CA ALA A 71 9.37 -10.20 -3.59
C ALA A 71 8.72 -8.90 -4.07
N LEU A 72 8.80 -7.82 -3.28
CA LEU A 72 8.25 -6.52 -3.67
C LEU A 72 9.25 -5.63 -4.40
N GLN A 73 10.53 -5.99 -4.42
CA GLN A 73 11.54 -5.18 -5.09
C GLN A 73 11.21 -4.86 -6.55
N PRO A 74 10.71 -5.82 -7.36
CA PRO A 74 10.35 -5.52 -8.76
C PRO A 74 9.24 -4.49 -8.91
N HIS A 75 8.42 -4.27 -7.87
CA HIS A 75 7.30 -3.34 -7.90
C HIS A 75 7.68 -1.93 -7.44
N LYS A 76 8.86 -1.77 -6.86
CA LYS A 76 9.29 -0.48 -6.34
C LYS A 76 9.55 0.49 -7.48
N SER A 77 8.92 1.68 -7.44
CA SER A 77 9.09 2.70 -8.47
C SER A 77 9.59 4.04 -7.92
N GLY A 78 9.66 4.18 -6.62
CA GLY A 78 10.16 5.38 -5.95
C GLY A 78 10.54 5.03 -4.53
N LYS A 79 10.93 6.02 -3.74
CA LYS A 79 11.40 5.78 -2.37
C LYS A 79 10.31 5.24 -1.46
N SER A 80 9.05 5.55 -1.74
CA SER A 80 7.92 5.12 -0.92
C SER A 80 6.78 4.55 -1.75
N THR A 81 7.01 4.24 -3.01
CA THR A 81 5.95 3.87 -3.95
C THR A 81 6.20 2.49 -4.55
N LEU A 82 5.14 1.69 -4.57
CA LEU A 82 5.09 0.41 -5.26
C LEU A 82 4.00 0.50 -6.32
N LYS A 83 4.23 -0.09 -7.50
CA LYS A 83 3.28 -0.11 -8.60
C LYS A 83 2.88 -1.53 -8.93
N PHE A 84 1.58 -1.74 -9.08
CA PHE A 84 1.03 -3.03 -9.46
C PHE A 84 0.19 -2.86 -10.72
N LYS A 85 0.41 -3.74 -11.69
CA LYS A 85 -0.32 -3.74 -12.94
C LYS A 85 -1.32 -4.87 -12.97
N GLU A 86 -2.31 -4.76 -13.87
CA GLU A 86 -3.28 -5.82 -14.08
C GLU A 86 -2.57 -7.15 -14.33
N GLY A 87 -3.10 -8.21 -13.73
CA GLY A 87 -2.55 -9.57 -13.90
C GLY A 87 -1.46 -9.94 -12.92
N GLN A 88 -0.96 -9.00 -12.13
CA GLN A 88 0.05 -9.30 -11.12
C GLN A 88 -0.61 -9.82 -9.85
N LYS A 89 0.04 -10.79 -9.21
CA LYS A 89 -0.50 -11.44 -8.02
C LYS A 89 0.03 -10.75 -6.77
N VAL A 90 -0.74 -9.78 -6.28
CA VAL A 90 -0.30 -8.94 -5.16
C VAL A 90 -0.19 -9.71 -3.85
N LEU A 91 -1.04 -10.71 -3.62
CA LEU A 91 -1.05 -11.45 -2.36
C LEU A 91 0.20 -12.33 -2.17
N GLU A 92 0.92 -12.61 -3.24
CA GLU A 92 2.11 -13.46 -3.19
C GLU A 92 3.41 -12.66 -3.05
N THR A 93 3.31 -11.34 -2.86
CA THR A 93 4.49 -10.46 -2.87
C THR A 93 5.01 -10.10 -1.49
N GLY A 94 4.33 -10.51 -0.42
CA GLY A 94 4.75 -10.15 0.93
C GLY A 94 4.20 -8.82 1.40
N ILE A 95 3.08 -8.36 0.85
CA ILE A 95 2.42 -7.12 1.27
C ILE A 95 2.12 -7.13 2.77
N GLU A 96 1.58 -8.25 3.28
CA GLU A 96 1.27 -8.35 4.70
C GLU A 96 2.52 -8.20 5.56
N GLN A 97 3.61 -8.81 5.14
CA GLN A 97 4.88 -8.71 5.86
C GLN A 97 5.37 -7.27 5.88
N LEU A 98 5.27 -6.57 4.75
CA LEU A 98 5.63 -5.16 4.67
C LEU A 98 4.81 -4.32 5.64
N LEU A 99 3.48 -4.52 5.66
CA LEU A 99 2.58 -3.77 6.53
C LEU A 99 2.87 -4.01 8.00
N HIS A 100 3.18 -5.26 8.39
CA HIS A 100 3.55 -5.57 9.77
C HIS A 100 4.86 -4.89 10.16
N ARG A 101 5.85 -4.90 9.27
CA ARG A 101 7.12 -4.21 9.52
C ARG A 101 6.93 -2.70 9.66
N CYS A 102 6.05 -2.13 8.81
CA CYS A 102 5.75 -0.70 8.88
C CYS A 102 5.08 -0.32 10.18
N GLN A 103 4.17 -1.14 10.69
CA GLN A 103 3.50 -0.85 11.96
C GLN A 103 4.48 -0.84 13.13
N ALA A 104 5.49 -1.69 13.09
CA ALA A 104 6.53 -1.70 14.11
C ALA A 104 7.38 -0.43 14.11
N LEU A 105 7.33 0.36 13.01
CA LEU A 105 8.07 1.60 12.87
C LEU A 105 7.27 2.84 13.23
N ILE A 106 5.99 2.70 13.59
CA ILE A 106 5.17 3.84 13.99
C ILE A 106 5.81 4.50 15.21
N GLY A 107 6.06 5.80 15.09
CA GLY A 107 6.81 6.56 16.10
C GLY A 107 8.29 6.69 15.76
N ALA A 108 8.80 5.93 14.80
CA ALA A 108 10.20 5.96 14.38
C ALA A 108 10.40 6.61 13.01
N TYR A 109 9.32 7.15 12.44
CA TYR A 109 9.46 7.86 11.16
C TYR A 109 8.70 9.18 11.14
#